data_4a5313d0ac42627cc60e977fc783bfde
#
_entry.id   4a5313d0ac42627cc60e977fc783bfde
#
_cell.length_a   1.000
_cell.length_b   1.000
_cell.length_c   1.000
_cell.angle_alpha   90.00
_cell.angle_beta   90.00
_cell.angle_gamma   90.00
#
_symmetry.space_group_name_H-M   'P 1'
#
loop_
_entity.id
_entity.type
_entity.pdbx_description
1 polymer ?
#
loop_
_entity_poly.entity_id
_entity_poly.type
_entity_poly.pdbx_seq_one_letter_code
_entity_poly.pdbx_strand_id
1 'polypeptide(L)'
;MFNKMRLKSALVEYKKRFIQTQWPDEKYKWEAVKCFQVNWDVNADDFAAMLTKALSQTGNLLASVNNFPAKMIIKFAEIAQEEVRAMFIELFDEGKDVYERIDSFKQKSNSLLERYGNGAAQHYQYENAICTYLWLRYPDKYYIYKLTEIKAVSNELESDYTFKKGAYADNIRNFFAFYNEICDELKQDEELKNMLASQITGTCYPDPELKTLTIDVGFFISRYLNKDESAPTSDEWWPTDYTPALSVDDWEVLLNDADIFTDSSLEIMKRILDYGGKATCTQLAIKYGESKNFYNSGSS
;
A
#
# COMPACT_ATOMS: atom_id res chain seq x y z
N MET A 1 13.03 -9.79 -19.11
CA MET A 1 14.31 -9.92 -18.35
C MET A 1 14.62 -8.60 -17.65
N PHE A 2 15.48 -8.64 -16.63
CA PHE A 2 15.93 -7.46 -15.89
C PHE A 2 17.41 -7.61 -15.46
N ASN A 3 18.03 -6.54 -14.99
CA ASN A 3 19.43 -6.53 -14.57
C ASN A 3 19.58 -7.16 -13.17
N LYS A 4 19.97 -8.44 -13.13
CA LYS A 4 20.15 -9.23 -11.88
C LYS A 4 21.22 -8.63 -10.94
N MET A 5 22.22 -7.92 -11.47
CA MET A 5 23.26 -7.29 -10.63
C MET A 5 22.67 -6.13 -9.82
N ARG A 6 21.76 -5.35 -10.42
CA ARG A 6 21.03 -4.29 -9.70
C ARG A 6 20.15 -4.87 -8.62
N LEU A 7 19.42 -5.95 -8.90
CA LEU A 7 18.65 -6.64 -7.85
C LEU A 7 19.56 -7.12 -6.71
N LYS A 8 20.69 -7.73 -6.99
CA LYS A 8 21.65 -8.15 -5.95
C LYS A 8 22.14 -6.98 -5.09
N SER A 9 22.46 -5.84 -5.71
CA SER A 9 22.85 -4.64 -4.97
C SER A 9 21.70 -4.13 -4.09
N ALA A 10 20.47 -4.11 -4.61
CA ALA A 10 19.27 -3.77 -3.87
C ALA A 10 19.04 -4.69 -2.66
N LEU A 11 19.24 -5.99 -2.83
CA LEU A 11 19.08 -6.98 -1.75
C LEU A 11 20.14 -6.82 -0.65
N VAL A 12 21.36 -6.40 -0.97
CA VAL A 12 22.36 -6.07 0.05
C VAL A 12 21.85 -4.95 0.96
N GLU A 13 21.31 -3.87 0.39
CA GLU A 13 20.77 -2.74 1.17
C GLU A 13 19.47 -3.12 1.91
N TYR A 14 18.61 -3.90 1.28
CA TYR A 14 17.40 -4.44 1.91
C TYR A 14 17.73 -5.26 3.15
N LYS A 15 18.67 -6.21 3.07
CA LYS A 15 19.09 -7.06 4.18
C LYS A 15 19.68 -6.27 5.34
N LYS A 16 20.49 -5.24 5.09
CA LYS A 16 21.02 -4.35 6.12
C LYS A 16 19.93 -3.70 6.97
N ARG A 17 18.81 -3.35 6.34
CA ARG A 17 17.70 -2.63 6.98
C ARG A 17 16.58 -3.55 7.47
N PHE A 18 16.58 -4.82 7.08
CA PHE A 18 15.44 -5.72 7.24
C PHE A 18 14.96 -5.80 8.68
N ILE A 19 15.83 -6.14 9.64
CA ILE A 19 15.45 -6.36 11.04
C ILE A 19 15.13 -5.05 11.75
N GLN A 20 15.86 -3.97 11.45
CA GLN A 20 15.81 -2.73 12.23
C GLN A 20 14.67 -1.81 11.81
N THR A 21 14.34 -1.78 10.54
CA THR A 21 13.35 -0.84 9.97
C THR A 21 12.33 -1.51 9.08
N GLN A 22 12.75 -2.31 8.09
CA GLN A 22 11.85 -2.84 7.09
C GLN A 22 10.80 -3.79 7.70
N TRP A 23 11.24 -4.79 8.45
CA TRP A 23 10.31 -5.73 9.09
C TRP A 23 9.37 -5.07 10.11
N PRO A 24 9.83 -4.24 11.06
CA PRO A 24 8.93 -3.55 11.98
C PRO A 24 7.86 -2.70 11.29
N ASP A 25 8.20 -2.05 10.17
CA ASP A 25 7.29 -1.18 9.45
C ASP A 25 6.35 -1.95 8.51
N GLU A 26 6.77 -3.09 7.95
CA GLU A 26 6.09 -3.76 6.85
C GLU A 26 5.52 -5.16 7.18
N LYS A 27 5.81 -5.73 8.35
CA LYS A 27 5.29 -7.05 8.79
C LYS A 27 3.77 -7.18 8.71
N TYR A 28 3.05 -6.06 8.76
CA TYR A 28 1.60 -6.04 8.64
C TYR A 28 1.09 -6.71 7.34
N LYS A 29 1.92 -6.83 6.30
CA LYS A 29 1.60 -7.56 5.07
C LYS A 29 1.37 -9.04 5.37
N TRP A 30 2.29 -9.68 6.10
CA TRP A 30 2.17 -11.08 6.51
C TRP A 30 1.05 -11.28 7.54
N GLU A 31 0.83 -10.31 8.43
CA GLU A 31 -0.27 -10.31 9.39
C GLU A 31 -1.62 -10.16 8.69
N ALA A 32 -1.73 -9.32 7.65
CA ALA A 32 -2.94 -9.17 6.84
C ALA A 32 -3.31 -10.47 6.11
N VAL A 33 -2.34 -11.13 5.49
CA VAL A 33 -2.57 -12.45 4.86
C VAL A 33 -3.05 -13.46 5.91
N LYS A 34 -2.36 -13.56 7.05
CA LYS A 34 -2.76 -14.50 8.12
C LYS A 34 -4.17 -14.21 8.62
N CYS A 35 -4.50 -12.94 8.85
CA CYS A 35 -5.83 -12.53 9.27
C CYS A 35 -6.89 -12.92 8.24
N PHE A 36 -6.65 -12.66 6.97
CA PHE A 36 -7.58 -13.03 5.90
C PHE A 36 -7.78 -14.55 5.84
N GLN A 37 -6.69 -15.32 5.79
CA GLN A 37 -6.75 -16.79 5.69
C GLN A 37 -7.52 -17.45 6.84
N VAL A 38 -7.40 -16.91 8.05
CA VAL A 38 -8.06 -17.46 9.25
C VAL A 38 -9.55 -17.09 9.31
N ASN A 39 -9.92 -15.93 8.77
CA ASN A 39 -11.28 -15.39 8.92
C ASN A 39 -12.14 -15.51 7.66
N TRP A 40 -11.56 -15.81 6.51
CA TRP A 40 -12.30 -15.95 5.27
C TRP A 40 -13.17 -17.22 5.27
N ASP A 41 -14.46 -17.02 5.16
CA ASP A 41 -15.45 -18.08 4.97
C ASP A 41 -16.51 -17.62 3.96
N VAL A 42 -16.49 -18.21 2.77
CA VAL A 42 -17.43 -17.88 1.70
C VAL A 42 -18.87 -18.25 2.04
N ASN A 43 -19.08 -19.20 2.98
CA ASN A 43 -20.39 -19.69 3.40
C ASN A 43 -20.91 -19.02 4.69
N ALA A 44 -20.21 -18.01 5.21
CA ALA A 44 -20.66 -17.30 6.41
C ALA A 44 -22.08 -16.75 6.23
N ASP A 45 -22.94 -16.94 7.23
CA ASP A 45 -24.31 -16.42 7.23
C ASP A 45 -24.33 -14.88 7.13
N ASP A 46 -23.51 -14.21 7.91
CA ASP A 46 -23.23 -12.78 7.82
C ASP A 46 -21.90 -12.56 7.07
N PHE A 47 -22.00 -12.48 5.74
CA PHE A 47 -20.84 -12.29 4.89
C PHE A 47 -20.19 -10.92 5.07
N ALA A 48 -20.96 -9.88 5.37
CA ALA A 48 -20.43 -8.53 5.61
C ALA A 48 -19.58 -8.48 6.89
N ALA A 49 -20.06 -9.10 7.98
CA ALA A 49 -19.29 -9.20 9.21
C ALA A 49 -18.03 -10.06 9.05
N MET A 50 -18.12 -11.18 8.33
CA MET A 50 -16.97 -12.02 7.97
C MET A 50 -15.94 -11.22 7.18
N LEU A 51 -16.38 -10.51 6.13
CA LEU A 51 -15.50 -9.72 5.28
C LEU A 51 -14.82 -8.58 6.08
N THR A 52 -15.57 -7.92 6.97
CA THR A 52 -15.02 -6.92 7.88
C THR A 52 -13.90 -7.49 8.73
N LYS A 53 -14.09 -8.68 9.28
CA LYS A 53 -13.08 -9.35 10.10
C LYS A 53 -11.88 -9.81 9.27
N ALA A 54 -12.12 -10.39 8.10
CA ALA A 54 -11.06 -10.86 7.20
C ALA A 54 -10.15 -9.72 6.69
N LEU A 55 -10.71 -8.51 6.48
CA LEU A 55 -9.98 -7.34 5.99
C LEU A 55 -9.45 -6.42 7.12
N SER A 56 -9.68 -6.75 8.41
CA SER A 56 -9.37 -5.86 9.53
C SER A 56 -7.90 -5.49 9.68
N GLN A 57 -6.97 -6.32 9.19
CA GLN A 57 -5.53 -6.09 9.26
C GLN A 57 -4.93 -5.56 7.96
N THR A 58 -5.74 -5.22 6.97
CA THR A 58 -5.21 -4.73 5.67
C THR A 58 -4.66 -3.32 5.71
N GLY A 59 -5.09 -2.49 6.67
CA GLY A 59 -4.55 -1.15 6.89
C GLY A 59 -4.38 -0.36 5.58
N ASN A 60 -3.19 0.16 5.35
CA ASN A 60 -2.84 0.97 4.19
C ASN A 60 -2.90 0.23 2.82
N LEU A 61 -3.04 -1.10 2.81
CA LEU A 61 -3.18 -1.87 1.57
C LEU A 61 -4.53 -1.59 0.88
N LEU A 62 -5.59 -1.44 1.69
CA LEU A 62 -6.96 -1.22 1.22
C LEU A 62 -7.62 0.04 1.82
N ALA A 63 -6.80 0.97 2.32
CA ALA A 63 -7.24 2.27 2.78
C ALA A 63 -6.12 3.30 2.64
N SER A 64 -6.45 4.50 2.17
CA SER A 64 -5.58 5.67 2.15
C SER A 64 -6.42 6.95 2.26
N VAL A 65 -5.80 8.12 2.32
CA VAL A 65 -6.47 9.42 2.57
C VAL A 65 -7.74 9.63 1.70
N ASN A 66 -7.68 9.24 0.42
CA ASN A 66 -8.80 9.44 -0.52
C ASN A 66 -9.23 8.16 -1.26
N ASN A 67 -8.86 6.99 -0.74
CA ASN A 67 -9.15 5.71 -1.40
C ASN A 67 -9.49 4.64 -0.35
N PHE A 68 -10.74 4.17 -0.35
CA PHE A 68 -11.30 3.33 0.72
C PHE A 68 -11.91 2.02 0.18
N PRO A 69 -11.16 1.17 -0.56
CA PRO A 69 -11.73 -0.04 -1.16
C PRO A 69 -12.32 -1.01 -0.13
N ALA A 70 -11.64 -1.27 1.00
CA ALA A 70 -12.17 -2.15 2.04
C ALA A 70 -13.51 -1.65 2.60
N LYS A 71 -13.57 -0.37 2.96
CA LYS A 71 -14.80 0.23 3.52
C LYS A 71 -15.97 0.17 2.52
N MET A 72 -15.68 0.42 1.23
CA MET A 72 -16.73 0.42 0.22
C MET A 72 -17.25 -0.98 -0.10
N ILE A 73 -16.38 -1.98 -0.22
CA ILE A 73 -16.84 -3.35 -0.49
C ILE A 73 -17.61 -3.95 0.69
N ILE A 74 -17.24 -3.62 1.93
CA ILE A 74 -17.98 -4.01 3.13
C ILE A 74 -19.37 -3.35 3.11
N LYS A 75 -19.46 -2.04 2.81
CA LYS A 75 -20.73 -1.34 2.69
C LYS A 75 -21.63 -1.95 1.61
N PHE A 76 -21.08 -2.35 0.49
CA PHE A 76 -21.84 -3.07 -0.53
C PHE A 76 -22.30 -4.45 -0.03
N ALA A 77 -21.46 -5.16 0.73
CA ALA A 77 -21.87 -6.45 1.31
C ALA A 77 -22.97 -6.30 2.37
N GLU A 78 -23.02 -5.22 3.14
CA GLU A 78 -24.12 -4.92 4.08
C GLU A 78 -25.47 -4.72 3.36
N ILE A 79 -25.46 -4.21 2.13
CA ILE A 79 -26.68 -3.88 1.36
C ILE A 79 -27.08 -5.00 0.41
N ALA A 80 -26.09 -5.63 -0.27
CA ALA A 80 -26.28 -6.60 -1.35
C ALA A 80 -25.37 -7.82 -1.13
N GLN A 81 -25.52 -8.46 0.04
CA GLN A 81 -24.63 -9.50 0.53
C GLN A 81 -24.34 -10.60 -0.49
N GLU A 82 -25.37 -11.17 -1.10
CA GLU A 82 -25.23 -12.30 -2.02
C GLU A 82 -24.59 -11.89 -3.36
N GLU A 83 -24.80 -10.65 -3.79
CA GLU A 83 -24.13 -10.15 -4.98
C GLU A 83 -22.63 -9.99 -4.75
N VAL A 84 -22.23 -9.43 -3.61
CA VAL A 84 -20.81 -9.29 -3.25
C VAL A 84 -20.18 -10.66 -3.01
N ARG A 85 -20.87 -11.60 -2.35
CA ARG A 85 -20.45 -13.00 -2.18
C ARG A 85 -20.16 -13.64 -3.55
N ALA A 86 -21.09 -13.52 -4.49
CA ALA A 86 -20.94 -14.05 -5.84
C ALA A 86 -19.77 -13.42 -6.61
N MET A 87 -19.50 -12.12 -6.39
CA MET A 87 -18.31 -11.44 -6.96
C MET A 87 -17.02 -12.06 -6.46
N PHE A 88 -16.90 -12.34 -5.16
CA PHE A 88 -15.70 -12.99 -4.60
C PHE A 88 -15.58 -14.45 -5.01
N ILE A 89 -16.69 -15.21 -5.11
CA ILE A 89 -16.68 -16.58 -5.63
C ILE A 89 -16.08 -16.59 -7.03
N GLU A 90 -16.54 -15.69 -7.91
CA GLU A 90 -16.01 -15.60 -9.28
C GLU A 90 -14.57 -15.12 -9.32
N LEU A 91 -14.20 -14.12 -8.52
CA LEU A 91 -12.81 -13.63 -8.44
C LEU A 91 -11.83 -14.74 -8.03
N PHE A 92 -12.27 -15.61 -7.15
CA PHE A 92 -11.45 -16.68 -6.59
C PHE A 92 -11.59 -18.02 -7.35
N ASP A 93 -12.34 -18.06 -8.44
CA ASP A 93 -12.47 -19.23 -9.31
C ASP A 93 -11.22 -19.40 -10.20
N GLU A 94 -10.25 -20.18 -9.71
CA GLU A 94 -8.99 -20.45 -10.41
C GLU A 94 -9.17 -21.22 -11.75
N GLY A 95 -10.37 -21.69 -12.07
CA GLY A 95 -10.69 -22.31 -13.36
C GLY A 95 -10.91 -21.30 -14.50
N LYS A 96 -10.98 -19.99 -14.17
CA LYS A 96 -11.18 -18.91 -15.13
C LYS A 96 -9.92 -18.08 -15.30
N ASP A 97 -9.80 -17.40 -16.46
CA ASP A 97 -8.72 -16.44 -16.70
C ASP A 97 -8.72 -15.33 -15.66
N VAL A 98 -7.56 -14.99 -15.10
CA VAL A 98 -7.42 -14.02 -14.01
C VAL A 98 -7.81 -12.61 -14.45
N TYR A 99 -7.54 -12.25 -15.70
CA TYR A 99 -7.82 -10.90 -16.23
C TYR A 99 -9.32 -10.71 -16.45
N GLU A 100 -10.02 -11.75 -16.92
CA GLU A 100 -11.47 -11.76 -17.03
C GLU A 100 -12.14 -11.64 -15.65
N ARG A 101 -11.61 -12.33 -14.63
CA ARG A 101 -12.10 -12.25 -13.25
C ARG A 101 -11.93 -10.85 -12.67
N ILE A 102 -10.77 -10.23 -12.89
CA ILE A 102 -10.50 -8.86 -12.42
C ILE A 102 -11.44 -7.86 -13.10
N ASP A 103 -11.61 -7.96 -14.41
CA ASP A 103 -12.50 -7.06 -15.16
C ASP A 103 -13.97 -7.24 -14.77
N SER A 104 -14.43 -8.49 -14.64
CA SER A 104 -15.78 -8.81 -14.15
C SER A 104 -16.05 -8.21 -12.76
N PHE A 105 -15.11 -8.36 -11.83
CA PHE A 105 -15.23 -7.79 -10.48
C PHE A 105 -15.38 -6.27 -10.52
N LYS A 106 -14.59 -5.61 -11.35
CA LYS A 106 -14.63 -4.15 -11.54
C LYS A 106 -15.95 -3.69 -12.15
N GLN A 107 -16.44 -4.38 -13.19
CA GLN A 107 -17.74 -4.08 -13.83
C GLN A 107 -18.90 -4.25 -12.86
N LYS A 108 -18.94 -5.33 -12.08
CA LYS A 108 -19.94 -5.54 -11.03
C LYS A 108 -19.89 -4.49 -9.94
N SER A 109 -18.69 -4.02 -9.59
CA SER A 109 -18.51 -2.92 -8.63
C SER A 109 -19.09 -1.60 -9.15
N ASN A 110 -18.98 -1.31 -10.46
CA ASN A 110 -19.68 -0.18 -11.09
C ASN A 110 -21.20 -0.33 -10.95
N SER A 111 -21.75 -1.51 -11.25
CA SER A 111 -23.19 -1.76 -11.12
C SER A 111 -23.69 -1.64 -9.68
N LEU A 112 -22.89 -2.04 -8.67
CA LEU A 112 -23.22 -1.83 -7.27
C LEU A 112 -23.18 -0.32 -6.91
N LEU A 113 -22.22 0.42 -7.43
CA LEU A 113 -22.12 1.87 -7.21
C LEU A 113 -23.35 2.59 -7.78
N GLU A 114 -23.77 2.27 -9.00
CA GLU A 114 -24.96 2.85 -9.64
C GLU A 114 -26.22 2.61 -8.81
N ARG A 115 -26.40 1.40 -8.28
CA ARG A 115 -27.61 1.01 -7.53
C ARG A 115 -27.58 1.43 -6.06
N TYR A 116 -26.43 1.39 -5.42
CA TYR A 116 -26.33 1.49 -3.95
C TYR A 116 -25.30 2.53 -3.47
N GLY A 117 -24.71 3.29 -4.37
CA GLY A 117 -23.63 4.23 -4.05
C GLY A 117 -24.05 5.42 -3.20
N ASN A 118 -25.36 5.78 -3.15
CA ASN A 118 -25.90 6.89 -2.35
C ASN A 118 -25.09 8.20 -2.51
N GLY A 119 -24.74 8.55 -3.75
CA GLY A 119 -23.98 9.77 -4.07
C GLY A 119 -22.46 9.61 -3.97
N ALA A 120 -21.93 8.43 -3.67
CA ALA A 120 -20.49 8.18 -3.76
C ALA A 120 -20.00 8.32 -5.20
N ALA A 121 -18.89 9.05 -5.40
CA ALA A 121 -18.34 9.33 -6.73
C ALA A 121 -17.66 8.12 -7.37
N GLN A 122 -17.23 7.11 -6.59
CA GLN A 122 -16.49 5.95 -7.07
C GLN A 122 -16.57 4.75 -6.11
N HIS A 123 -16.41 3.55 -6.66
CA HIS A 123 -16.47 2.30 -5.89
C HIS A 123 -15.13 1.86 -5.29
N TYR A 124 -14.01 2.47 -5.67
CA TYR A 124 -12.63 2.15 -5.24
C TYR A 124 -12.13 0.73 -5.57
N GLN A 125 -12.92 -0.11 -6.24
CA GLN A 125 -12.53 -1.48 -6.61
C GLN A 125 -11.83 -1.45 -7.98
N TYR A 126 -10.58 -1.02 -7.98
CA TYR A 126 -9.70 -1.01 -9.16
C TYR A 126 -8.66 -2.12 -9.05
N GLU A 127 -7.82 -2.26 -10.05
CA GLU A 127 -6.84 -3.34 -10.20
C GLU A 127 -5.97 -3.52 -8.95
N ASN A 128 -5.59 -2.44 -8.28
CA ASN A 128 -4.83 -2.51 -7.03
C ASN A 128 -5.60 -3.26 -5.93
N ALA A 129 -6.84 -2.86 -5.66
CA ALA A 129 -7.66 -3.47 -4.63
C ALA A 129 -8.00 -4.93 -4.98
N ILE A 130 -8.35 -5.20 -6.24
CA ILE A 130 -8.75 -6.55 -6.70
C ILE A 130 -7.55 -7.50 -6.65
N CYS A 131 -6.37 -7.09 -7.10
CA CYS A 131 -5.14 -7.88 -6.96
C CYS A 131 -4.75 -8.09 -5.49
N THR A 132 -5.06 -7.12 -4.60
CA THR A 132 -4.85 -7.30 -3.15
C THR A 132 -5.75 -8.41 -2.60
N TYR A 133 -7.02 -8.49 -3.02
CA TYR A 133 -7.91 -9.61 -2.63
C TYR A 133 -7.40 -10.95 -3.16
N LEU A 134 -6.92 -11.01 -4.40
CA LEU A 134 -6.31 -12.22 -4.97
C LEU A 134 -5.10 -12.66 -4.17
N TRP A 135 -4.20 -11.74 -3.82
CA TRP A 135 -3.03 -12.02 -2.99
C TRP A 135 -3.42 -12.47 -1.57
N LEU A 136 -4.38 -11.82 -0.93
CA LEU A 136 -4.86 -12.23 0.40
C LEU A 136 -5.42 -13.66 0.38
N ARG A 137 -6.11 -14.06 -0.70
CA ARG A 137 -6.72 -15.39 -0.84
C ARG A 137 -5.72 -16.45 -1.27
N TYR A 138 -4.82 -16.11 -2.19
CA TYR A 138 -3.81 -16.99 -2.78
C TYR A 138 -2.42 -16.35 -2.67
N PRO A 139 -1.89 -16.20 -1.44
CA PRO A 139 -0.65 -15.48 -1.19
C PRO A 139 0.58 -16.13 -1.83
N ASP A 140 0.51 -17.42 -2.15
CA ASP A 140 1.57 -18.17 -2.82
C ASP A 140 1.53 -18.06 -4.35
N LYS A 141 0.55 -17.32 -4.89
CA LYS A 141 0.35 -17.22 -6.34
C LYS A 141 0.36 -15.80 -6.85
N TYR A 142 -0.28 -14.87 -6.16
CA TYR A 142 -0.50 -13.51 -6.64
C TYR A 142 0.32 -12.47 -5.89
N TYR A 143 0.31 -11.25 -6.43
CA TYR A 143 1.00 -10.07 -5.89
C TYR A 143 0.04 -8.88 -5.83
N ILE A 144 0.36 -7.88 -4.99
CA ILE A 144 -0.34 -6.60 -4.95
C ILE A 144 0.10 -5.74 -6.15
N TYR A 145 -0.85 -5.37 -7.00
CA TYR A 145 -0.59 -4.52 -8.17
C TYR A 145 -0.62 -3.04 -7.81
N LYS A 146 0.46 -2.31 -8.08
CA LYS A 146 0.54 -0.86 -7.91
C LYS A 146 1.43 -0.24 -8.98
N LEU A 147 0.79 0.32 -10.01
CA LEU A 147 1.45 0.72 -11.25
C LEU A 147 2.65 1.67 -11.05
N THR A 148 2.53 2.66 -10.15
CA THR A 148 3.62 3.62 -9.88
C THR A 148 4.85 2.94 -9.29
N GLU A 149 4.62 2.02 -8.37
CA GLU A 149 5.66 1.24 -7.69
C GLU A 149 6.34 0.27 -8.67
N ILE A 150 5.53 -0.46 -9.45
CA ILE A 150 6.03 -1.39 -10.47
C ILE A 150 6.90 -0.68 -11.51
N LYS A 151 6.50 0.52 -11.96
CA LYS A 151 7.31 1.33 -12.89
C LYS A 151 8.64 1.74 -12.27
N ALA A 152 8.65 2.14 -11.01
CA ALA A 152 9.87 2.50 -10.31
C ALA A 152 10.82 1.29 -10.21
N VAL A 153 10.30 0.11 -9.82
CA VAL A 153 11.07 -1.14 -9.76
C VAL A 153 11.61 -1.52 -11.15
N SER A 154 10.77 -1.43 -12.18
CA SER A 154 11.16 -1.73 -13.56
C SER A 154 12.30 -0.85 -14.04
N ASN A 155 12.24 0.44 -13.76
CA ASN A 155 13.28 1.40 -14.12
C ASN A 155 14.58 1.13 -13.34
N GLU A 156 14.48 0.93 -12.00
CA GLU A 156 15.65 0.68 -11.16
C GLU A 156 16.38 -0.60 -11.55
N LEU A 157 15.63 -1.64 -11.89
CA LEU A 157 16.21 -2.90 -12.31
C LEU A 157 16.51 -2.97 -13.82
N GLU A 158 16.39 -1.87 -14.57
CA GLU A 158 16.61 -1.80 -16.02
C GLU A 158 15.88 -2.93 -16.76
N SER A 159 14.60 -3.07 -16.47
CA SER A 159 13.78 -4.16 -16.98
C SER A 159 13.24 -3.90 -18.40
N ASP A 160 13.15 -4.95 -19.21
CA ASP A 160 12.52 -4.90 -20.55
C ASP A 160 10.98 -4.85 -20.47
N TYR A 161 10.40 -5.02 -19.28
CA TYR A 161 8.96 -4.96 -19.09
C TYR A 161 8.44 -3.54 -19.22
N THR A 162 7.38 -3.35 -19.99
CA THR A 162 6.77 -2.04 -20.21
C THR A 162 5.40 -1.94 -19.58
N PHE A 163 5.10 -0.77 -19.00
CA PHE A 163 3.83 -0.50 -18.31
C PHE A 163 3.22 0.79 -18.85
N LYS A 164 2.07 0.69 -19.54
CA LYS A 164 1.41 1.81 -20.23
C LYS A 164 0.14 2.24 -19.51
N LYS A 165 -0.14 3.54 -19.49
CA LYS A 165 -1.41 4.06 -18.94
C LYS A 165 -2.58 3.49 -19.75
N GLY A 166 -3.59 2.92 -19.07
CA GLY A 166 -4.79 2.37 -19.69
C GLY A 166 -4.69 0.92 -20.19
N ALA A 167 -3.49 0.34 -20.30
CA ALA A 167 -3.31 -1.05 -20.76
C ALA A 167 -3.35 -2.03 -19.56
N TYR A 168 -4.47 -2.09 -18.85
CA TYR A 168 -4.56 -2.76 -17.54
C TYR A 168 -4.24 -4.27 -17.61
N ALA A 169 -4.83 -5.02 -18.53
CA ALA A 169 -4.59 -6.46 -18.65
C ALA A 169 -3.11 -6.77 -19.00
N ASP A 170 -2.54 -6.04 -19.96
CA ASP A 170 -1.14 -6.22 -20.35
C ASP A 170 -0.19 -5.81 -19.24
N ASN A 171 -0.50 -4.74 -18.52
CA ASN A 171 0.27 -4.32 -17.36
C ASN A 171 0.27 -5.38 -16.26
N ILE A 172 -0.87 -6.02 -15.97
CA ILE A 172 -0.97 -7.06 -14.96
C ILE A 172 -0.21 -8.32 -15.41
N ARG A 173 -0.30 -8.71 -16.70
CA ARG A 173 0.50 -9.82 -17.26
C ARG A 173 2.00 -9.57 -17.10
N ASN A 174 2.45 -8.40 -17.54
CA ASN A 174 3.85 -8.01 -17.45
C ASN A 174 4.31 -7.94 -15.98
N PHE A 175 3.47 -7.43 -15.11
CA PHE A 175 3.74 -7.36 -13.67
C PHE A 175 3.92 -8.74 -13.05
N PHE A 176 2.98 -9.67 -13.28
CA PHE A 176 3.10 -11.02 -12.73
C PHE A 176 4.33 -11.74 -13.27
N ALA A 177 4.62 -11.61 -14.57
CA ALA A 177 5.82 -12.20 -15.16
C ALA A 177 7.10 -11.59 -14.55
N PHE A 178 7.17 -10.27 -14.45
CA PHE A 178 8.31 -9.54 -13.88
C PHE A 178 8.55 -9.91 -12.41
N TYR A 179 7.49 -9.89 -11.59
CA TYR A 179 7.63 -10.21 -10.17
C TYR A 179 7.89 -11.71 -9.92
N ASN A 180 7.46 -12.60 -10.81
CA ASN A 180 7.86 -14.00 -10.76
C ASN A 180 9.37 -14.15 -11.02
N GLU A 181 9.94 -13.45 -11.99
CA GLU A 181 11.39 -13.46 -12.22
C GLU A 181 12.16 -12.94 -11.00
N ILE A 182 11.69 -11.86 -10.35
CA ILE A 182 12.29 -11.35 -9.10
C ILE A 182 12.19 -12.41 -8.00
N CYS A 183 11.01 -12.98 -7.81
CA CYS A 183 10.75 -14.01 -6.79
C CYS A 183 11.67 -15.23 -6.96
N ASP A 184 11.92 -15.67 -8.20
CA ASP A 184 12.80 -16.78 -8.49
C ASP A 184 14.27 -16.48 -8.10
N GLU A 185 14.72 -15.22 -8.21
CA GLU A 185 16.03 -14.81 -7.69
C GLU A 185 16.05 -14.77 -6.15
N LEU A 186 14.97 -14.29 -5.50
CA LEU A 186 14.88 -14.27 -4.04
C LEU A 186 14.91 -15.69 -3.46
N LYS A 187 14.30 -16.67 -4.14
CA LYS A 187 14.33 -18.09 -3.74
C LYS A 187 15.73 -18.68 -3.71
N GLN A 188 16.70 -18.08 -4.41
CA GLN A 188 18.11 -18.53 -4.39
C GLN A 188 18.91 -17.88 -3.24
N ASP A 189 18.39 -16.87 -2.55
CA ASP A 189 19.07 -16.17 -1.46
C ASP A 189 18.74 -16.81 -0.11
N GLU A 190 19.58 -17.78 0.30
CA GLU A 190 19.39 -18.53 1.56
C GLU A 190 19.48 -17.61 2.79
N GLU A 191 20.32 -16.59 2.76
CA GLU A 191 20.43 -15.63 3.85
C GLU A 191 19.13 -14.88 4.04
N LEU A 192 18.54 -14.36 2.95
CA LEU A 192 17.27 -13.63 2.98
C LEU A 192 16.11 -14.51 3.48
N LYS A 193 16.06 -15.77 3.04
CA LYS A 193 15.06 -16.75 3.51
C LYS A 193 15.19 -17.00 5.01
N ASN A 194 16.41 -17.18 5.51
CA ASN A 194 16.67 -17.39 6.93
C ASN A 194 16.32 -16.12 7.75
N MET A 195 16.61 -14.94 7.24
CA MET A 195 16.22 -13.69 7.87
C MET A 195 14.70 -13.57 8.00
N LEU A 196 13.94 -13.84 6.94
CA LEU A 196 12.47 -13.85 6.99
C LEU A 196 11.97 -14.89 7.99
N ALA A 197 12.44 -16.13 7.89
CA ALA A 197 12.02 -17.23 8.77
C ALA A 197 12.25 -16.91 10.26
N SER A 198 13.32 -16.18 10.59
CA SER A 198 13.62 -15.77 11.96
C SER A 198 12.63 -14.72 12.54
N GLN A 199 11.89 -14.02 11.67
CA GLN A 199 10.95 -12.97 12.06
C GLN A 199 9.50 -13.44 12.04
N ILE A 200 9.17 -14.48 11.28
CA ILE A 200 7.81 -15.01 11.19
C ILE A 200 7.34 -15.53 12.55
N THR A 201 6.20 -15.04 13.01
CA THR A 201 5.53 -15.45 14.24
C THR A 201 4.18 -16.11 13.96
N GLY A 202 3.49 -16.61 14.98
CA GLY A 202 2.15 -17.19 14.83
C GLY A 202 1.08 -16.25 14.29
N THR A 203 1.31 -14.92 14.35
CA THR A 203 0.42 -13.89 13.80
C THR A 203 0.67 -13.61 12.32
N CYS A 204 1.76 -14.11 11.75
CA CYS A 204 2.16 -13.91 10.37
C CYS A 204 1.84 -15.15 9.51
N TYR A 205 1.60 -14.92 8.22
CA TYR A 205 1.60 -15.96 7.20
C TYR A 205 3.05 -16.40 6.92
N PRO A 206 3.34 -17.72 6.76
CA PRO A 206 4.74 -18.18 6.63
C PRO A 206 5.44 -17.82 5.32
N ASP A 207 4.69 -17.43 4.28
CA ASP A 207 5.16 -17.02 2.95
C ASP A 207 6.13 -18.04 2.28
N PRO A 208 5.74 -19.31 2.14
CA PRO A 208 6.63 -20.36 1.65
C PRO A 208 7.09 -20.15 0.21
N GLU A 209 6.29 -19.44 -0.60
CA GLU A 209 6.61 -19.11 -1.98
C GLU A 209 7.26 -17.73 -2.13
N LEU A 210 7.53 -17.02 -1.03
CA LEU A 210 8.19 -15.72 -0.98
C LEU A 210 7.49 -14.61 -1.80
N LYS A 211 6.19 -14.74 -2.05
CA LYS A 211 5.43 -13.75 -2.84
C LYS A 211 5.25 -12.45 -2.06
N THR A 212 4.92 -12.55 -0.77
CA THR A 212 4.81 -11.38 0.11
C THR A 212 6.17 -10.70 0.30
N LEU A 213 7.24 -11.48 0.47
CA LEU A 213 8.61 -10.94 0.50
C LEU A 213 8.97 -10.24 -0.82
N THR A 214 8.57 -10.79 -1.96
CA THR A 214 8.80 -10.16 -3.27
C THR A 214 8.08 -8.82 -3.39
N ILE A 215 6.83 -8.72 -2.90
CA ILE A 215 6.09 -7.46 -2.81
C ILE A 215 6.87 -6.46 -1.95
N ASP A 216 7.37 -6.89 -0.81
CA ASP A 216 8.07 -6.03 0.14
C ASP A 216 9.42 -5.54 -0.40
N VAL A 217 10.19 -6.41 -1.07
CA VAL A 217 11.42 -6.03 -1.79
C VAL A 217 11.11 -5.03 -2.91
N GLY A 218 10.05 -5.24 -3.68
CA GLY A 218 9.61 -4.29 -4.71
C GLY A 218 9.25 -2.93 -4.11
N PHE A 219 8.52 -2.91 -3.00
CA PHE A 219 8.21 -1.69 -2.26
C PHE A 219 9.50 -0.98 -1.80
N PHE A 220 10.45 -1.72 -1.22
CA PHE A 220 11.75 -1.18 -0.82
C PHE A 220 12.50 -0.54 -1.99
N ILE A 221 12.65 -1.25 -3.10
CA ILE A 221 13.31 -0.74 -4.30
C ILE A 221 12.65 0.55 -4.77
N SER A 222 11.31 0.58 -4.83
CA SER A 222 10.56 1.74 -5.32
C SER A 222 10.67 2.97 -4.43
N ARG A 223 10.96 2.81 -3.13
CA ARG A 223 10.94 3.88 -2.13
C ARG A 223 12.29 4.33 -1.66
N TYR A 224 13.26 3.42 -1.56
CA TYR A 224 14.52 3.68 -0.92
C TYR A 224 15.70 3.74 -1.88
N LEU A 225 15.66 3.05 -3.03
CA LEU A 225 16.74 3.10 -4.00
C LEU A 225 16.54 4.19 -5.06
N ASN A 226 15.30 4.55 -5.39
CA ASN A 226 14.99 5.70 -6.26
C ASN A 226 15.12 7.07 -5.57
N LYS A 227 15.56 7.13 -4.33
CA LYS A 227 16.10 8.37 -3.81
C LYS A 227 17.50 8.46 -4.40
N ASP A 228 17.59 9.17 -5.53
CA ASP A 228 18.87 9.68 -6.01
C ASP A 228 19.72 10.08 -4.79
N GLU A 229 20.99 9.63 -4.75
CA GLU A 229 21.99 10.22 -3.87
C GLU A 229 22.15 11.73 -4.16
N SER A 230 21.52 12.24 -5.22
CA SER A 230 21.31 13.64 -5.53
C SER A 230 20.02 14.25 -4.94
N ALA A 231 19.15 13.46 -4.27
CA ALA A 231 18.19 14.11 -3.38
C ALA A 231 19.02 14.79 -2.29
N PRO A 232 18.97 16.12 -2.20
CA PRO A 232 19.88 16.84 -1.35
C PRO A 232 19.77 16.29 0.08
N THR A 233 20.88 15.85 0.63
CA THR A 233 21.13 15.69 2.08
C THR A 233 21.01 17.05 2.77
N SER A 234 20.52 18.01 2.08
CA SER A 234 20.18 19.34 2.51
C SER A 234 18.67 19.45 2.60
N ASP A 235 18.26 19.97 3.54
CA ASP A 235 17.26 20.90 3.94
C ASP A 235 16.28 21.43 2.88
N GLU A 236 16.36 21.04 1.59
CA GLU A 236 15.62 21.58 0.46
C GLU A 236 14.62 20.58 -0.14
N TRP A 237 13.67 20.09 0.68
CA TRP A 237 12.46 19.45 0.13
C TRP A 237 11.39 20.49 -0.30
N TRP A 238 11.67 21.77 -0.12
CA TRP A 238 10.87 22.87 -0.60
C TRP A 238 11.04 23.01 -2.11
N PRO A 239 9.96 23.32 -2.85
CA PRO A 239 10.13 23.84 -4.19
C PRO A 239 11.08 25.03 -4.12
N THR A 240 12.25 24.94 -4.76
CA THR A 240 13.26 26.02 -4.78
C THR A 240 12.75 27.30 -5.46
N ASP A 241 11.62 27.19 -6.16
CA ASP A 241 10.90 28.26 -6.84
C ASP A 241 9.71 28.83 -6.02
N TYR A 242 9.38 28.22 -4.88
CA TYR A 242 8.33 28.71 -4.00
C TYR A 242 8.89 29.67 -2.95
N THR A 243 8.89 30.94 -3.29
CA THR A 243 9.10 32.02 -2.33
C THR A 243 7.76 32.69 -2.12
N PRO A 244 7.06 32.46 -0.99
CA PRO A 244 5.83 33.16 -0.71
C PRO A 244 6.14 34.67 -0.61
N ALA A 245 5.47 35.45 -1.43
CA ALA A 245 5.58 36.92 -1.39
C ALA A 245 4.80 37.50 -0.19
N LEU A 246 4.95 36.88 0.99
CA LEU A 246 4.30 37.26 2.24
C LEU A 246 5.31 37.99 3.14
N SER A 247 4.98 39.14 3.61
CA SER A 247 5.72 39.86 4.65
C SER A 247 5.50 39.18 6.03
N VAL A 248 6.30 39.59 7.00
CA VAL A 248 6.11 39.14 8.41
C VAL A 248 4.72 39.59 8.92
N ASP A 249 4.26 40.76 8.53
CA ASP A 249 2.94 41.29 8.94
C ASP A 249 1.81 40.46 8.31
N ASP A 250 1.96 40.03 7.05
CA ASP A 250 1.00 39.11 6.40
C ASP A 250 0.92 37.79 7.12
N TRP A 251 2.07 37.21 7.54
CA TRP A 251 2.12 35.99 8.34
C TRP A 251 1.44 36.16 9.70
N GLU A 252 1.64 37.28 10.36
CA GLU A 252 0.99 37.59 11.65
C GLU A 252 -0.54 37.63 11.51
N VAL A 253 -1.05 38.25 10.44
CA VAL A 253 -2.47 38.24 10.13
C VAL A 253 -3.01 36.87 9.88
N LEU A 254 -2.33 36.07 9.05
CA LEU A 254 -2.74 34.68 8.72
C LEU A 254 -2.75 33.75 9.93
N LEU A 255 -1.72 33.82 10.79
CA LEU A 255 -1.61 32.98 11.98
C LEU A 255 -2.65 33.31 13.06
N ASN A 256 -3.21 34.51 13.04
CA ASN A 256 -4.30 34.93 13.93
C ASN A 256 -5.70 34.72 13.34
N ASP A 257 -5.81 34.23 12.11
CA ASP A 257 -7.07 33.88 11.47
C ASP A 257 -7.49 32.44 11.79
N ALA A 258 -8.48 32.30 12.68
CA ALA A 258 -8.98 31.00 13.13
C ALA A 258 -9.70 30.20 12.03
N ASP A 259 -10.11 30.83 10.93
CA ASP A 259 -10.69 30.16 9.77
C ASP A 259 -9.60 29.51 8.88
N ILE A 260 -8.35 30.00 8.99
CA ILE A 260 -7.19 29.48 8.26
C ILE A 260 -6.38 28.52 9.14
N PHE A 261 -6.04 28.92 10.36
CA PHE A 261 -5.24 28.12 11.29
C PHE A 261 -6.04 27.79 12.56
N THR A 262 -6.36 26.52 12.72
CA THR A 262 -6.95 26.01 13.95
C THR A 262 -5.92 25.96 15.08
N ASP A 263 -6.38 25.96 16.34
CA ASP A 263 -5.50 25.78 17.51
C ASP A 263 -4.62 24.52 17.40
N SER A 264 -5.17 23.43 16.84
CA SER A 264 -4.42 22.20 16.59
C SER A 264 -3.33 22.39 15.55
N SER A 265 -3.59 23.11 14.48
CA SER A 265 -2.60 23.41 13.43
C SER A 265 -1.45 24.26 13.98
N LEU A 266 -1.76 25.30 14.76
CA LEU A 266 -0.78 26.14 15.41
C LEU A 266 0.07 25.35 16.43
N GLU A 267 -0.54 24.46 17.20
CA GLU A 267 0.18 23.61 18.15
C GLU A 267 1.13 22.65 17.42
N ILE A 268 0.73 22.07 16.29
CA ILE A 268 1.59 21.22 15.47
C ILE A 268 2.78 22.02 14.91
N MET A 269 2.54 23.20 14.37
CA MET A 269 3.60 24.11 13.88
C MET A 269 4.62 24.44 14.99
N LYS A 270 4.14 24.77 16.18
CA LYS A 270 4.98 25.04 17.35
C LYS A 270 5.82 23.82 17.73
N ARG A 271 5.24 22.61 17.74
CA ARG A 271 5.96 21.36 18.04
C ARG A 271 7.01 21.05 16.97
N ILE A 272 6.74 21.35 15.71
CA ILE A 272 7.73 21.20 14.63
C ILE A 272 8.90 22.16 14.86
N LEU A 273 8.65 23.41 15.23
CA LEU A 273 9.69 24.38 15.54
C LEU A 273 10.54 23.94 16.75
N ASP A 274 9.91 23.46 17.82
CA ASP A 274 10.58 22.89 18.99
C ASP A 274 11.40 21.64 18.68
N TYR A 275 11.06 20.94 17.60
CA TYR A 275 11.80 19.76 17.12
C TYR A 275 13.01 20.13 16.26
N GLY A 276 13.20 21.41 15.96
CA GLY A 276 14.29 21.93 15.11
C GLY A 276 13.86 22.29 13.69
N GLY A 277 12.56 22.55 13.48
CA GLY A 277 11.99 23.00 12.21
C GLY A 277 11.57 21.87 11.26
N LYS A 278 11.89 20.60 11.60
CA LYS A 278 11.54 19.43 10.80
C LYS A 278 11.22 18.25 11.69
N ALA A 279 10.08 17.58 11.43
CA ALA A 279 9.74 16.34 12.11
C ALA A 279 8.75 15.52 11.28
N THR A 280 8.84 14.20 11.35
CA THR A 280 7.79 13.31 10.87
C THR A 280 6.68 13.21 11.91
N CYS A 281 5.46 12.88 11.49
CA CYS A 281 4.34 12.64 12.41
C CYS A 281 4.67 11.58 13.47
N THR A 282 5.48 10.58 13.12
CA THR A 282 5.95 9.55 14.06
C THR A 282 6.88 10.13 15.11
N GLN A 283 7.83 10.98 14.75
CA GLN A 283 8.75 11.64 15.68
C GLN A 283 8.01 12.55 16.65
N LEU A 284 7.04 13.31 16.14
CA LEU A 284 6.19 14.16 16.97
C LEU A 284 5.32 13.33 17.93
N ALA A 285 4.71 12.24 17.44
CA ALA A 285 3.92 11.34 18.26
C ALA A 285 4.74 10.72 19.41
N ILE A 286 5.98 10.32 19.16
CA ILE A 286 6.89 9.78 20.17
C ILE A 286 7.26 10.85 21.22
N LYS A 287 7.59 12.08 20.76
CA LYS A 287 8.08 13.15 21.66
C LYS A 287 6.95 13.78 22.47
N TYR A 288 5.76 14.00 21.88
CA TYR A 288 4.69 14.76 22.51
C TYR A 288 3.45 13.94 22.90
N GLY A 289 3.43 12.63 22.58
CA GLY A 289 2.43 11.69 23.10
C GLY A 289 1.10 11.65 22.38
N GLU A 290 0.91 12.42 21.29
CA GLU A 290 -0.30 12.38 20.49
C GLU A 290 -0.26 11.25 19.44
N SER A 291 -1.41 10.86 18.91
CA SER A 291 -1.47 9.86 17.83
C SER A 291 -0.86 10.38 16.53
N LYS A 292 -0.34 9.49 15.68
CA LYS A 292 0.11 9.85 14.33
C LYS A 292 -0.99 10.56 13.52
N ASN A 293 -2.24 10.17 13.71
CA ASN A 293 -3.38 10.76 13.01
C ASN A 293 -3.64 12.21 13.42
N PHE A 294 -3.35 12.58 14.66
CA PHE A 294 -3.43 13.97 15.11
C PHE A 294 -2.53 14.88 14.27
N TYR A 295 -1.29 14.45 14.03
CA TYR A 295 -0.33 15.21 13.23
C TYR A 295 -0.61 15.17 11.73
N ASN A 296 -1.19 14.09 11.21
CA ASN A 296 -1.56 13.99 9.79
C ASN A 296 -2.77 14.87 9.43
N SER A 297 -3.75 15.00 10.31
CA SER A 297 -4.96 15.79 10.06
C SER A 297 -4.76 17.28 10.19
N GLY A 298 -3.74 17.71 10.92
CA GLY A 298 -3.41 19.14 11.08
C GLY A 298 -2.50 19.71 10.00
N SER A 299 -2.09 18.89 9.02
CA SER A 299 -1.24 19.30 7.88
C SER A 299 -2.01 19.41 6.56
N SER A 300 -3.33 19.31 6.58
CA SER A 300 -4.21 19.38 5.39
C SER A 300 -4.97 20.70 5.33
#